data_61c177832518f10e772ea33fc67012eb
#
_entry.id   61c177832518f10e772ea33fc67012eb
#
_cell.length_a   1.000
_cell.length_b   1.000
_cell.length_c   1.000
_cell.angle_alpha   90.00
_cell.angle_beta   90.00
_cell.angle_gamma   90.00
#
_symmetry.space_group_name_H-M   'P 1'
#
loop_
_entity.id
_entity.type
_entity.pdbx_description
1 polymer ?
#
loop_
_entity_poly.entity_id
_entity_poly.type
_entity_poly.pdbx_seq_one_letter_code
_entity_poly.pdbx_strand_id
1 'polypeptide(L)'
;MDQPATGSENRPRTAWALQDPLLTEYYDTEWGRPVTSERGLYERIVLESFQSGLSWLTVLKKRDALREVFAGFDPDAVAEFTEEDIERLLGDARIIRNRAKIEAAITNAKATVALREAGGLPAFVWRHTPEQSCVPRTEAEIPSQSVESRELAKDLRKHGFRFVGPVTAFALMCAVGMVDAHVTSSHLRGVCGLRDAAGQLTERGERFVEKLSAPATAA
;
A
#
# COMPACT_ATOMS: atom_id res chain seq x y z
N MET A 1 -1.98 6.09 41.37
CA MET A 1 -1.38 4.81 40.97
C MET A 1 -2.11 4.35 39.74
N ASP A 2 -1.65 4.80 38.55
CA ASP A 2 -2.22 4.41 37.27
C ASP A 2 -1.63 3.05 36.88
N GLN A 3 -2.50 2.06 36.68
CA GLN A 3 -2.11 0.78 36.13
C GLN A 3 -1.84 0.97 34.63
N PRO A 4 -0.70 0.48 34.10
CA PRO A 4 -0.48 0.47 32.66
C PRO A 4 -1.48 -0.50 32.01
N ALA A 5 -2.03 -0.11 30.86
CA ALA A 5 -2.95 -0.87 30.05
C ALA A 5 -2.31 -2.19 29.60
N THR A 6 -2.49 -3.26 30.37
CA THR A 6 -2.10 -4.64 30.04
C THR A 6 -3.16 -5.26 29.12
N GLY A 7 -3.09 -4.97 27.80
CA GLY A 7 -4.08 -5.49 26.85
C GLY A 7 -3.55 -5.86 25.46
N SER A 8 -2.33 -5.46 25.08
CA SER A 8 -1.84 -5.64 23.72
C SER A 8 -0.91 -6.84 23.49
N GLU A 9 -0.30 -7.39 24.52
CA GLU A 9 0.79 -8.37 24.38
C GLU A 9 0.34 -9.78 23.94
N ASN A 10 -0.93 -10.15 24.10
CA ASN A 10 -1.39 -11.53 23.83
C ASN A 10 -2.38 -11.64 22.64
N ARG A 11 -2.39 -10.68 21.70
CA ARG A 11 -3.25 -10.78 20.52
C ARG A 11 -2.54 -11.59 19.43
N PRO A 12 -3.20 -12.60 18.82
CA PRO A 12 -2.60 -13.39 17.76
C PRO A 12 -2.25 -12.53 16.54
N ARG A 13 -0.98 -12.57 16.13
CA ARG A 13 -0.43 -11.86 14.96
C ARG A 13 0.40 -12.82 14.13
N THR A 14 0.72 -12.43 12.89
CA THR A 14 1.69 -13.13 12.04
C THR A 14 3.10 -12.96 12.59
N ALA A 15 4.00 -13.91 12.28
CA ALA A 15 5.35 -13.91 12.83
C ALA A 15 6.18 -12.67 12.41
N TRP A 16 5.99 -12.19 11.18
CA TRP A 16 6.71 -10.98 10.72
C TRP A 16 6.35 -9.74 11.54
N ALA A 17 5.10 -9.63 11.99
CA ALA A 17 4.65 -8.48 12.79
C ALA A 17 5.25 -8.44 14.20
N LEU A 18 5.80 -9.56 14.68
CA LEU A 18 6.40 -9.69 16.01
C LEU A 18 7.92 -9.46 16.02
N GLN A 19 8.55 -9.22 14.87
CA GLN A 19 10.00 -9.09 14.75
C GLN A 19 10.54 -7.74 15.26
N ASP A 20 9.71 -6.70 15.30
CA ASP A 20 10.09 -5.35 15.74
C ASP A 20 8.83 -4.60 16.19
N PRO A 21 8.86 -3.79 17.26
CA PRO A 21 7.71 -3.01 17.70
C PRO A 21 7.07 -2.14 16.61
N LEU A 22 7.88 -1.59 15.71
CA LEU A 22 7.38 -0.78 14.58
C LEU A 22 6.56 -1.62 13.59
N LEU A 23 6.95 -2.88 13.37
CA LEU A 23 6.16 -3.81 12.56
C LEU A 23 4.86 -4.19 13.26
N THR A 24 4.89 -4.39 14.58
CA THR A 24 3.68 -4.65 15.38
C THR A 24 2.70 -3.48 15.28
N GLU A 25 3.18 -2.26 15.47
CA GLU A 25 2.36 -1.05 15.35
C GLU A 25 1.75 -0.93 13.94
N TYR A 26 2.56 -1.05 12.91
CA TYR A 26 2.10 -1.02 11.52
C TYR A 26 1.02 -2.08 11.24
N TYR A 27 1.25 -3.31 11.68
CA TYR A 27 0.29 -4.40 11.54
C TYR A 27 -1.03 -4.10 12.24
N ASP A 28 -0.97 -3.60 13.47
CA ASP A 28 -2.16 -3.37 14.29
C ASP A 28 -2.97 -2.15 13.83
N THR A 29 -2.33 -1.14 13.27
CA THR A 29 -2.98 0.16 13.03
C THR A 29 -3.19 0.50 11.56
N GLU A 30 -2.40 -0.06 10.63
CA GLU A 30 -2.40 0.37 9.24
C GLU A 30 -2.63 -0.77 8.24
N TRP A 31 -1.90 -1.87 8.36
CA TRP A 31 -1.91 -2.93 7.36
C TRP A 31 -3.27 -3.61 7.21
N GLY A 32 -3.71 -3.79 5.95
CA GLY A 32 -5.00 -4.40 5.64
C GLY A 32 -6.21 -3.49 5.82
N ARG A 33 -6.00 -2.19 6.05
CA ARG A 33 -7.09 -1.20 6.16
C ARG A 33 -7.28 -0.44 4.86
N PRO A 34 -8.54 -0.13 4.46
CA PRO A 34 -8.81 0.58 3.22
C PRO A 34 -8.14 1.95 3.13
N VAL A 35 -7.35 2.16 2.08
CA VAL A 35 -6.76 3.44 1.72
C VAL A 35 -7.41 3.93 0.43
N THR A 36 -8.12 5.06 0.50
CA THR A 36 -8.98 5.57 -0.58
C THR A 36 -8.54 6.93 -1.11
N SER A 37 -7.62 7.60 -0.43
CA SER A 37 -7.11 8.88 -0.90
C SER A 37 -6.00 8.70 -1.95
N GLU A 38 -5.95 9.59 -2.93
CA GLU A 38 -4.91 9.61 -3.97
C GLU A 38 -3.51 9.67 -3.34
N ARG A 39 -3.29 10.59 -2.41
CA ARG A 39 -2.02 10.74 -1.69
C ARG A 39 -1.65 9.47 -0.93
N GLY A 40 -2.60 8.86 -0.22
CA GLY A 40 -2.35 7.64 0.55
C GLY A 40 -1.99 6.45 -0.34
N LEU A 41 -2.65 6.28 -1.49
CA LEU A 41 -2.32 5.25 -2.46
C LEU A 41 -0.97 5.51 -3.14
N TYR A 42 -0.68 6.76 -3.50
CA TYR A 42 0.62 7.13 -4.05
C TYR A 42 1.74 6.86 -3.05
N GLU A 43 1.59 7.25 -1.78
CA GLU A 43 2.53 6.91 -0.71
C GLU A 43 2.78 5.40 -0.65
N ARG A 44 1.72 4.58 -0.62
CA ARG A 44 1.85 3.11 -0.55
C ARG A 44 2.59 2.55 -1.77
N ILE A 45 2.27 3.00 -2.98
CA ILE A 45 2.96 2.59 -4.21
C ILE A 45 4.47 2.92 -4.13
N VAL A 46 4.81 4.11 -3.67
CA VAL A 46 6.22 4.51 -3.53
C VAL A 46 6.93 3.68 -2.47
N LEU A 47 6.34 3.49 -1.28
CA LEU A 47 6.94 2.70 -0.21
C LEU A 47 7.15 1.24 -0.61
N GLU A 48 6.17 0.61 -1.28
CA GLU A 48 6.30 -0.76 -1.82
C GLU A 48 7.38 -0.83 -2.92
N SER A 49 7.52 0.20 -3.74
CA SER A 49 8.61 0.31 -4.72
C SER A 49 9.97 0.40 -4.03
N PHE A 50 10.07 1.17 -2.95
CA PHE A 50 11.29 1.29 -2.15
C PHE A 50 11.64 -0.02 -1.42
N GLN A 51 10.66 -0.87 -1.10
CA GLN A 51 10.89 -2.18 -0.48
C GLN A 51 11.61 -3.15 -1.42
N SER A 52 11.52 -3.01 -2.73
CA SER A 52 12.16 -3.94 -3.69
C SER A 52 13.62 -4.20 -3.34
N GLY A 53 13.95 -5.47 -2.98
CA GLY A 53 15.26 -5.89 -2.54
C GLY A 53 15.64 -5.53 -1.08
N LEU A 54 14.68 -5.04 -0.29
CA LEU A 54 14.88 -4.67 1.12
C LEU A 54 13.80 -5.29 2.01
N SER A 55 14.01 -5.27 3.34
CA SER A 55 12.97 -5.63 4.29
C SER A 55 11.95 -4.48 4.45
N TRP A 56 10.70 -4.84 4.75
CA TRP A 56 9.68 -3.84 5.07
C TRP A 56 10.06 -2.98 6.27
N LEU A 57 10.68 -3.59 7.28
CA LEU A 57 11.21 -2.87 8.44
C LEU A 57 12.18 -1.74 8.06
N THR A 58 13.04 -1.99 7.06
CA THR A 58 13.98 -0.98 6.56
C THR A 58 13.24 0.22 5.97
N VAL A 59 12.15 -0.01 5.24
CA VAL A 59 11.31 1.05 4.67
C VAL A 59 10.57 1.81 5.77
N LEU A 60 9.94 1.09 6.71
CA LEU A 60 9.21 1.72 7.82
C LEU A 60 10.10 2.61 8.68
N LYS A 61 11.33 2.17 9.01
CA LYS A 61 12.29 2.99 9.78
C LYS A 61 12.69 4.28 9.07
N LYS A 62 12.49 4.37 7.77
CA LYS A 62 12.81 5.55 6.95
C LYS A 62 11.57 6.30 6.47
N ARG A 63 10.37 5.82 6.80
CA ARG A 63 9.10 6.35 6.28
C ARG A 63 8.88 7.83 6.61
N ASP A 64 9.17 8.24 7.84
CA ASP A 64 8.94 9.63 8.23
C ASP A 64 9.90 10.59 7.50
N ALA A 65 11.16 10.18 7.33
CA ALA A 65 12.10 10.92 6.50
C ALA A 65 11.66 10.95 5.02
N LEU A 66 11.16 9.82 4.50
CA LEU A 66 10.60 9.77 3.14
C LEU A 66 9.39 10.69 2.99
N ARG A 67 8.49 10.74 3.97
CA ARG A 67 7.36 11.69 3.98
C ARG A 67 7.84 13.14 3.93
N GLU A 68 8.81 13.48 4.77
CA GLU A 68 9.39 14.83 4.80
C GLU A 68 9.98 15.22 3.45
N VAL A 69 10.88 14.41 2.90
CA VAL A 69 11.64 14.77 1.70
C VAL A 69 10.83 14.66 0.39
N PHE A 70 9.74 13.87 0.39
CA PHE A 70 8.79 13.79 -0.72
C PHE A 70 7.52 14.64 -0.49
N ALA A 71 7.65 15.76 0.22
CA ALA A 71 6.56 16.74 0.42
C ALA A 71 5.25 16.10 0.94
N GLY A 72 5.34 15.17 1.91
CA GLY A 72 4.21 14.44 2.45
C GLY A 72 3.54 13.50 1.44
N PHE A 73 4.25 13.08 0.42
CA PHE A 73 3.74 12.33 -0.73
C PHE A 73 2.59 13.05 -1.46
N ASP A 74 2.69 14.37 -1.58
CA ASP A 74 1.80 15.14 -2.43
C ASP A 74 2.19 14.92 -3.91
N PRO A 75 1.33 14.28 -4.74
CA PRO A 75 1.69 13.97 -6.12
C PRO A 75 1.99 15.19 -6.96
N ASP A 76 1.27 16.30 -6.73
CA ASP A 76 1.51 17.55 -7.49
C ASP A 76 2.89 18.11 -7.17
N ALA A 77 3.25 18.21 -5.89
CA ALA A 77 4.55 18.70 -5.46
C ALA A 77 5.69 17.80 -5.95
N VAL A 78 5.56 16.47 -5.83
CA VAL A 78 6.61 15.53 -6.24
C VAL A 78 6.75 15.46 -7.76
N ALA A 79 5.68 15.66 -8.52
CA ALA A 79 5.72 15.68 -9.99
C ALA A 79 6.60 16.80 -10.55
N GLU A 80 6.77 17.90 -9.79
CA GLU A 80 7.61 19.04 -10.15
C GLU A 80 9.08 18.89 -9.75
N PHE A 81 9.47 17.81 -9.08
CA PHE A 81 10.86 17.59 -8.66
C PHE A 81 11.80 17.54 -9.87
N THR A 82 12.91 18.26 -9.74
CA THR A 82 13.95 18.44 -10.75
C THR A 82 15.15 17.52 -10.51
N GLU A 83 16.16 17.59 -11.38
CA GLU A 83 17.44 16.89 -11.16
C GLU A 83 18.16 17.38 -9.88
N GLU A 84 18.02 18.66 -9.52
CA GLU A 84 18.57 19.22 -8.28
C GLU A 84 17.92 18.57 -7.05
N ASP A 85 16.61 18.30 -7.11
CA ASP A 85 15.91 17.57 -6.04
C ASP A 85 16.39 16.12 -5.94
N ILE A 86 16.63 15.44 -7.08
CA ILE A 86 17.18 14.09 -7.09
C ILE A 86 18.56 14.07 -6.42
N GLU A 87 19.44 15.01 -6.76
CA GLU A 87 20.77 15.09 -6.13
C GLU A 87 20.67 15.40 -4.62
N ARG A 88 19.78 16.29 -4.23
CA ARG A 88 19.48 16.57 -2.81
C ARG A 88 19.03 15.31 -2.08
N LEU A 89 18.12 14.53 -2.66
CA LEU A 89 17.61 13.28 -2.08
C LEU A 89 18.71 12.20 -2.00
N LEU A 90 19.58 12.10 -2.98
CA LEU A 90 20.73 11.19 -2.97
C LEU A 90 21.75 11.55 -1.88
N GLY A 91 21.84 12.83 -1.50
CA GLY A 91 22.66 13.29 -0.40
C GLY A 91 22.09 12.98 1.00
N ASP A 92 20.78 12.71 1.12
CA ASP A 92 20.13 12.52 2.43
C ASP A 92 20.28 11.09 2.94
N ALA A 93 21.13 10.91 3.97
CA ALA A 93 21.37 9.59 4.59
C ALA A 93 20.16 9.04 5.37
N ARG A 94 19.15 9.85 5.66
CA ARG A 94 17.94 9.42 6.36
C ARG A 94 17.08 8.50 5.50
N ILE A 95 17.17 8.61 4.16
CA ILE A 95 16.37 7.81 3.22
C ILE A 95 17.17 6.68 2.55
N ILE A 96 16.50 5.90 1.70
CA ILE A 96 17.12 4.90 0.82
C ILE A 96 17.65 5.61 -0.41
N ARG A 97 18.97 5.81 -0.46
CA ARG A 97 19.66 6.55 -1.52
C ARG A 97 19.85 5.69 -2.77
N ASN A 98 18.80 5.57 -3.55
CA ASN A 98 18.80 4.84 -4.82
C ASN A 98 18.15 5.70 -5.90
N ARG A 99 18.95 6.20 -6.85
CA ARG A 99 18.51 7.08 -7.92
C ARG A 99 17.31 6.52 -8.68
N ALA A 100 17.37 5.26 -9.10
CA ALA A 100 16.29 4.67 -9.88
C ALA A 100 14.95 4.61 -9.12
N LYS A 101 14.97 4.42 -7.79
CA LYS A 101 13.77 4.45 -6.93
C LYS A 101 13.26 5.87 -6.72
N ILE A 102 14.15 6.84 -6.59
CA ILE A 102 13.79 8.27 -6.47
C ILE A 102 13.15 8.75 -7.78
N GLU A 103 13.78 8.48 -8.93
CA GLU A 103 13.22 8.81 -10.25
C GLU A 103 11.89 8.11 -10.50
N ALA A 104 11.75 6.86 -10.03
CA ALA A 104 10.48 6.14 -10.12
C ALA A 104 9.39 6.80 -9.27
N ALA A 105 9.70 7.29 -8.06
CA ALA A 105 8.73 8.02 -7.26
C ALA A 105 8.22 9.27 -7.98
N ILE A 106 9.12 10.06 -8.58
CA ILE A 106 8.76 11.26 -9.37
C ILE A 106 7.93 10.87 -10.60
N THR A 107 8.33 9.82 -11.32
CA THR A 107 7.58 9.31 -12.47
C THR A 107 6.17 8.86 -12.06
N ASN A 108 6.06 8.18 -10.92
CA ASN A 108 4.78 7.71 -10.37
C ASN A 108 3.89 8.88 -9.92
N ALA A 109 4.47 9.98 -9.43
CA ALA A 109 3.73 11.20 -9.13
C ALA A 109 3.10 11.80 -10.39
N LYS A 110 3.87 11.95 -11.46
CA LYS A 110 3.38 12.43 -12.76
C LYS A 110 2.28 11.52 -13.32
N ALA A 111 2.46 10.21 -13.23
CA ALA A 111 1.46 9.24 -13.65
C ALA A 111 0.18 9.32 -12.80
N THR A 112 0.31 9.57 -11.48
CA THR A 112 -0.83 9.75 -10.57
C THR A 112 -1.64 10.98 -10.95
N VAL A 113 -0.99 12.11 -11.22
CA VAL A 113 -1.66 13.34 -11.67
C VAL A 113 -2.37 13.12 -13.02
N ALA A 114 -1.71 12.47 -13.97
CA ALA A 114 -2.30 12.17 -15.28
C ALA A 114 -3.53 11.24 -15.19
N LEU A 115 -3.58 10.33 -14.21
CA LEU A 115 -4.74 9.45 -14.02
C LEU A 115 -6.02 10.18 -13.59
N ARG A 116 -5.95 11.44 -13.14
CA ARG A 116 -7.12 12.23 -12.75
C ARG A 116 -8.10 12.38 -13.91
N GLU A 117 -7.61 12.48 -15.16
CA GLU A 117 -8.44 12.52 -16.36
C GLU A 117 -9.21 11.20 -16.62
N ALA A 118 -8.74 10.10 -16.03
CA ALA A 118 -9.35 8.78 -16.13
C ALA A 118 -10.06 8.32 -14.84
N GLY A 119 -10.45 9.24 -13.97
CA GLY A 119 -11.15 8.96 -12.71
C GLY A 119 -10.26 8.92 -11.48
N GLY A 120 -8.94 9.10 -11.63
CA GLY A 120 -7.96 9.20 -10.55
C GLY A 120 -7.43 7.86 -10.06
N LEU A 121 -6.33 7.93 -9.31
CA LEU A 121 -5.63 6.75 -8.80
C LEU A 121 -6.51 5.85 -7.90
N PRO A 122 -7.40 6.37 -7.04
CA PRO A 122 -8.29 5.51 -6.25
C PRO A 122 -9.18 4.62 -7.10
N ALA A 123 -9.91 5.18 -8.06
CA ALA A 123 -10.77 4.42 -8.96
C ALA A 123 -9.95 3.40 -9.78
N PHE A 124 -8.78 3.84 -10.25
CA PHE A 124 -7.88 3.01 -11.01
C PHE A 124 -7.36 1.78 -10.24
N VAL A 125 -6.99 1.93 -8.98
CA VAL A 125 -6.48 0.84 -8.14
C VAL A 125 -7.62 -0.08 -7.71
N TRP A 126 -8.69 0.49 -7.13
CA TRP A 126 -9.76 -0.29 -6.52
C TRP A 126 -10.62 -1.11 -7.50
N ARG A 127 -10.65 -0.76 -8.80
CA ARG A 127 -11.33 -1.59 -9.82
C ARG A 127 -10.69 -2.98 -10.01
N HIS A 128 -9.46 -3.18 -9.53
CA HIS A 128 -8.77 -4.47 -9.54
C HIS A 128 -8.99 -5.28 -8.25
N THR A 129 -9.97 -4.91 -7.43
CA THR A 129 -10.32 -5.67 -6.22
C THR A 129 -10.77 -7.07 -6.61
N PRO A 130 -10.15 -8.16 -6.10
CA PRO A 130 -10.57 -9.51 -6.42
C PRO A 130 -11.95 -9.81 -5.82
N GLU A 131 -12.75 -10.62 -6.51
CA GLU A 131 -14.01 -11.15 -5.94
C GLU A 131 -13.72 -11.99 -4.70
N GLN A 132 -12.70 -12.83 -4.79
CA GLN A 132 -12.27 -13.75 -3.73
C GLN A 132 -10.90 -13.35 -3.19
N SER A 133 -10.80 -13.13 -1.89
CA SER A 133 -9.52 -12.99 -1.17
C SER A 133 -9.00 -14.36 -0.70
N CYS A 134 -7.70 -14.45 -0.46
CA CYS A 134 -7.12 -15.63 0.20
C CYS A 134 -7.63 -15.78 1.64
N VAL A 135 -7.66 -17.02 2.13
CA VAL A 135 -8.04 -17.36 3.51
C VAL A 135 -6.90 -18.20 4.12
N PRO A 136 -5.72 -17.58 4.36
CA PRO A 136 -4.53 -18.31 4.77
C PRO A 136 -4.63 -18.76 6.23
N ARG A 137 -4.27 -20.01 6.52
CA ARG A 137 -4.11 -20.54 7.88
C ARG A 137 -2.71 -20.27 8.40
N THR A 138 -1.74 -20.17 7.48
CA THR A 138 -0.33 -19.90 7.75
C THR A 138 0.20 -18.84 6.79
N GLU A 139 1.30 -18.18 7.12
CA GLU A 139 1.95 -17.19 6.24
C GLU A 139 2.42 -17.83 4.91
N ALA A 140 2.80 -19.10 4.91
CA ALA A 140 3.24 -19.81 3.73
C ALA A 140 2.11 -20.03 2.70
N GLU A 141 0.85 -19.95 3.12
CA GLU A 141 -0.32 -20.04 2.24
C GLU A 141 -0.67 -18.70 1.57
N ILE A 142 -0.03 -17.59 1.98
CA ILE A 142 -0.25 -16.28 1.35
C ILE A 142 0.49 -16.28 0.00
N PRO A 143 -0.22 -16.10 -1.13
CA PRO A 143 0.45 -16.03 -2.42
C PRO A 143 1.31 -14.78 -2.54
N SER A 144 2.37 -14.85 -3.33
CA SER A 144 3.20 -13.67 -3.62
C SER A 144 2.60 -12.78 -4.71
N GLN A 145 1.60 -13.25 -5.46
CA GLN A 145 0.90 -12.54 -6.53
C GLN A 145 -0.43 -13.24 -6.84
N SER A 146 -1.35 -12.53 -7.49
CA SER A 146 -2.64 -13.06 -7.97
C SER A 146 -2.85 -12.68 -9.44
N VAL A 147 -3.97 -13.09 -10.04
CA VAL A 147 -4.38 -12.66 -11.38
C VAL A 147 -4.56 -11.15 -11.40
N GLU A 148 -5.29 -10.61 -10.43
CA GLU A 148 -5.61 -9.19 -10.32
C GLU A 148 -4.37 -8.35 -10.05
N SER A 149 -3.41 -8.84 -9.24
CA SER A 149 -2.15 -8.11 -9.04
C SER A 149 -1.29 -8.05 -10.29
N ARG A 150 -1.35 -9.09 -11.16
CA ARG A 150 -0.69 -9.05 -12.47
C ARG A 150 -1.35 -8.05 -13.42
N GLU A 151 -2.67 -8.00 -13.41
CA GLU A 151 -3.45 -7.04 -14.21
C GLU A 151 -3.21 -5.60 -13.70
N LEU A 152 -3.31 -5.36 -12.39
CA LEU A 152 -3.00 -4.06 -11.78
C LEU A 152 -1.58 -3.59 -12.14
N ALA A 153 -0.59 -4.47 -12.00
CA ALA A 153 0.80 -4.14 -12.33
C ALA A 153 0.99 -3.83 -13.83
N LYS A 154 0.30 -4.57 -14.70
CA LYS A 154 0.31 -4.33 -16.16
C LYS A 154 -0.31 -2.98 -16.48
N ASP A 155 -1.46 -2.69 -15.90
CA ASP A 155 -2.20 -1.45 -16.15
C ASP A 155 -1.46 -0.23 -15.58
N LEU A 156 -0.91 -0.31 -14.37
CA LEU A 156 -0.07 0.75 -13.80
C LEU A 156 1.12 1.06 -14.71
N ARG A 157 1.83 0.04 -15.21
CA ARG A 157 2.96 0.24 -16.13
C ARG A 157 2.53 0.87 -17.46
N LYS A 158 1.37 0.50 -17.97
CA LYS A 158 0.79 1.10 -19.19
C LYS A 158 0.52 2.60 -19.01
N HIS A 159 0.20 3.03 -17.79
CA HIS A 159 -0.01 4.43 -17.42
C HIS A 159 1.26 5.12 -16.90
N GLY A 160 2.43 4.55 -17.12
CA GLY A 160 3.71 5.18 -16.87
C GLY A 160 4.31 4.90 -15.49
N PHE A 161 3.65 4.15 -14.61
CA PHE A 161 4.22 3.80 -13.31
C PHE A 161 5.45 2.89 -13.44
N ARG A 162 6.42 3.10 -12.55
CA ARG A 162 7.68 2.39 -12.47
C ARG A 162 7.80 1.61 -11.15
N PHE A 163 8.64 0.58 -11.14
CA PHE A 163 8.86 -0.32 -9.99
C PHE A 163 7.56 -0.97 -9.45
N VAL A 164 6.60 -1.19 -10.31
CA VAL A 164 5.30 -1.83 -10.00
C VAL A 164 5.21 -3.18 -10.71
N GLY A 165 5.79 -4.21 -10.12
CA GLY A 165 5.66 -5.59 -10.57
C GLY A 165 4.46 -6.30 -9.94
N PRO A 166 4.08 -7.52 -10.40
CA PRO A 166 2.96 -8.27 -9.82
C PRO A 166 3.08 -8.53 -8.31
N VAL A 167 4.29 -8.79 -7.82
CA VAL A 167 4.56 -9.01 -6.39
C VAL A 167 4.36 -7.71 -5.60
N THR A 168 4.91 -6.59 -6.09
CA THR A 168 4.73 -5.26 -5.49
C THR A 168 3.24 -4.85 -5.50
N ALA A 169 2.54 -5.11 -6.61
CA ALA A 169 1.10 -4.83 -6.69
C ALA A 169 0.29 -5.69 -5.73
N PHE A 170 0.66 -6.97 -5.53
CA PHE A 170 -0.01 -7.82 -4.54
C PHE A 170 0.24 -7.32 -3.11
N ALA A 171 1.46 -6.93 -2.78
CA ALA A 171 1.80 -6.34 -1.48
C ALA A 171 0.99 -5.06 -1.23
N LEU A 172 0.88 -4.17 -2.24
CA LEU A 172 0.00 -3.01 -2.20
C LEU A 172 -1.45 -3.41 -1.92
N MET A 173 -2.02 -4.39 -2.65
CA MET A 173 -3.40 -4.84 -2.46
C MET A 173 -3.65 -5.36 -1.04
N CYS A 174 -2.69 -6.08 -0.45
CA CYS A 174 -2.75 -6.51 0.95
C CYS A 174 -2.69 -5.31 1.90
N ALA A 175 -1.72 -4.41 1.69
CA ALA A 175 -1.49 -3.27 2.57
C ALA A 175 -2.69 -2.31 2.63
N VAL A 176 -3.42 -2.14 1.50
CA VAL A 176 -4.58 -1.24 1.43
C VAL A 176 -5.94 -1.94 1.61
N GLY A 177 -5.94 -3.21 2.02
CA GLY A 177 -7.17 -3.92 2.37
C GLY A 177 -8.05 -4.40 1.20
N MET A 178 -7.54 -4.40 -0.03
CA MET A 178 -8.19 -5.04 -1.18
C MET A 178 -8.19 -6.57 -1.04
N VAL A 179 -7.10 -7.11 -0.51
CA VAL A 179 -6.90 -8.51 -0.17
C VAL A 179 -6.73 -8.60 1.34
N ASP A 180 -7.54 -9.41 2.00
CA ASP A 180 -7.32 -9.73 3.41
C ASP A 180 -6.32 -10.89 3.52
N ALA A 181 -5.06 -10.56 3.70
CA ALA A 181 -3.97 -11.53 3.85
C ALA A 181 -3.63 -11.87 5.32
N HIS A 182 -4.44 -11.41 6.28
CA HIS A 182 -4.30 -11.87 7.66
C HIS A 182 -4.58 -13.37 7.75
N VAL A 183 -3.75 -14.09 8.49
CA VAL A 183 -4.01 -15.51 8.77
C VAL A 183 -5.30 -15.67 9.59
N THR A 184 -5.98 -16.80 9.45
CA THR A 184 -7.29 -17.03 10.09
C THR A 184 -7.26 -16.92 11.62
N SER A 185 -6.11 -17.17 12.25
CA SER A 185 -5.92 -17.00 13.70
C SER A 185 -5.63 -15.56 14.12
N SER A 186 -5.37 -14.63 13.20
CA SER A 186 -5.07 -13.24 13.52
C SER A 186 -6.28 -12.53 14.11
N HIS A 187 -6.05 -11.71 15.16
CA HIS A 187 -7.09 -10.85 15.73
C HIS A 187 -7.56 -9.73 14.77
N LEU A 188 -6.84 -9.52 13.66
CA LEU A 188 -7.17 -8.52 12.63
C LEU A 188 -7.80 -9.14 11.37
N ARG A 189 -8.04 -10.46 11.34
CA ARG A 189 -8.77 -11.06 10.22
C ARG A 189 -10.12 -10.34 10.05
N GLY A 190 -10.40 -9.87 8.83
CA GLY A 190 -11.61 -9.10 8.52
C GLY A 190 -11.53 -7.60 8.85
N VAL A 191 -10.37 -7.07 9.30
CA VAL A 191 -10.21 -5.66 9.69
C VAL A 191 -10.55 -4.67 8.58
N CYS A 192 -10.41 -5.05 7.31
CA CYS A 192 -10.83 -4.23 6.16
C CYS A 192 -12.34 -3.93 6.16
N GLY A 193 -13.16 -4.79 6.80
CA GLY A 193 -14.61 -4.65 6.86
C GLY A 193 -15.33 -4.84 5.52
N LEU A 194 -14.62 -5.35 4.50
CA LEU A 194 -15.14 -5.50 3.14
C LEU A 194 -15.46 -6.95 2.79
N ARG A 195 -14.96 -7.91 3.60
CA ARG A 195 -15.02 -9.34 3.29
C ARG A 195 -15.59 -10.15 4.45
N ASP A 196 -16.20 -11.26 4.12
CA ASP A 196 -16.64 -12.26 5.07
C ASP A 196 -15.50 -13.22 5.48
N ALA A 197 -15.80 -14.18 6.34
CA ALA A 197 -14.83 -15.18 6.81
C ALA A 197 -14.29 -16.09 5.69
N ALA A 198 -15.08 -16.30 4.63
CA ALA A 198 -14.69 -17.08 3.45
C ALA A 198 -13.86 -16.25 2.45
N GLY A 199 -13.66 -14.97 2.71
CA GLY A 199 -12.90 -14.06 1.84
C GLY A 199 -13.70 -13.46 0.69
N GLN A 200 -15.02 -13.70 0.62
CA GLN A 200 -15.91 -13.09 -0.37
C GLN A 200 -16.19 -11.62 -0.01
N LEU A 201 -16.39 -10.78 -1.01
CA LEU A 201 -16.91 -9.44 -0.76
C LEU A 201 -18.30 -9.54 -0.12
N THR A 202 -18.52 -8.77 0.93
CA THR A 202 -19.86 -8.56 1.48
C THR A 202 -20.61 -7.52 0.64
N GLU A 203 -21.93 -7.44 0.75
CA GLU A 203 -22.70 -6.35 0.09
C GLU A 203 -22.14 -4.95 0.40
N ARG A 204 -21.61 -4.75 1.62
CA ARG A 204 -20.91 -3.52 1.99
C ARG A 204 -19.64 -3.35 1.19
N GLY A 205 -18.86 -4.44 1.03
CA GLY A 205 -17.63 -4.45 0.25
C GLY A 205 -17.88 -4.17 -1.23
N GLU A 206 -18.89 -4.78 -1.80
CA GLU A 206 -19.30 -4.55 -3.21
C GLU A 206 -19.66 -3.08 -3.44
N ARG A 207 -20.55 -2.53 -2.61
CA ARG A 207 -20.92 -1.09 -2.69
C ARG A 207 -19.74 -0.15 -2.49
N PHE A 208 -18.78 -0.53 -1.61
CA PHE A 208 -17.58 0.26 -1.39
C PHE A 208 -16.69 0.29 -2.62
N VAL A 209 -16.43 -0.86 -3.23
CA VAL A 209 -15.61 -1.00 -4.44
C VAL A 209 -16.29 -0.30 -5.61
N GLU A 210 -17.59 -0.53 -5.82
CA GLU A 210 -18.38 0.10 -6.88
C GLU A 210 -18.31 1.63 -6.80
N LYS A 211 -18.52 2.18 -5.59
CA LYS A 211 -18.46 3.64 -5.36
C LYS A 211 -17.10 4.23 -5.70
N LEU A 212 -15.99 3.52 -5.37
CA LEU A 212 -14.64 4.00 -5.63
C LEU A 212 -14.23 3.83 -7.10
N SER A 213 -14.71 2.75 -7.74
CA SER A 213 -14.38 2.44 -9.13
C SER A 213 -15.24 3.21 -10.14
N ALA A 214 -16.30 3.86 -9.68
CA ALA A 214 -17.10 4.72 -10.52
C ALA A 214 -16.25 5.91 -11.02
N PRO A 215 -16.32 6.25 -12.33
CA PRO A 215 -15.65 7.45 -12.83
C PRO A 215 -16.21 8.67 -12.09
N ALA A 216 -15.33 9.59 -11.71
CA ALA A 216 -15.76 10.86 -11.12
C ALA A 216 -16.76 11.51 -12.08
N THR A 217 -18.01 11.63 -11.67
CA THR A 217 -19.01 12.37 -12.43
C THR A 217 -18.49 13.80 -12.55
N ALA A 218 -18.19 14.23 -13.79
CA ALA A 218 -17.82 15.61 -14.06
C ALA A 218 -18.93 16.53 -13.47
N ALA A 219 -18.57 17.28 -12.44
CA ALA A 219 -19.43 18.31 -11.85
C ALA A 219 -19.26 19.61 -12.64
#